data_cd381e16ae550b206eea1a7de7051848
#
_entry.id   cd381e16ae550b206eea1a7de7051848
#
_cell.length_a   1.000
_cell.length_b   1.000
_cell.length_c   1.000
_cell.angle_alpha   90.00
_cell.angle_beta   90.00
_cell.angle_gamma   90.00
#
_symmetry.space_group_name_H-M   'P 1'
#
loop_
_entity.id
_entity.type
_entity.pdbx_description
1 polymer ?
#
loop_
_entity_poly.entity_id
_entity_poly.type
_entity_poly.pdbx_seq_one_letter_code
_entity_poly.pdbx_strand_id
1 'polypeptide(L)'
;MNQLGKFNGVLLVSDFDDTLYGEDMRITRENVEALTYFTREGGTFTVATGRARPNFAPHASHIPINAPVILSNGSALYDFRTGEMIYETFLPDRVREDLQQMARAIPTIG
;
A
#
# COMPACT_ATOMS: atom_id res chain seq x y z
N MET A 1 27.05 -23.05 1.91
CA MET A 1 26.56 -22.67 0.59
C MET A 1 25.50 -21.62 0.69
N ASN A 2 25.72 -20.56 0.03
CA ASN A 2 24.76 -19.47 0.02
C ASN A 2 23.63 -19.75 -0.96
N GLN A 3 22.39 -19.71 -0.47
CA GLN A 3 21.22 -20.01 -1.27
C GLN A 3 20.44 -18.73 -1.58
N LEU A 4 21.13 -17.74 -2.09
CA LEU A 4 20.48 -16.51 -2.49
C LEU A 4 19.56 -16.78 -3.67
N GLY A 5 18.32 -16.31 -3.56
CA GLY A 5 17.36 -16.42 -4.64
C GLY A 5 17.67 -15.45 -5.78
N LYS A 6 17.01 -15.68 -6.92
CA LYS A 6 17.20 -14.87 -8.12
C LYS A 6 16.99 -13.39 -7.87
N PHE A 7 16.07 -13.05 -7.00
CA PHE A 7 15.64 -11.66 -6.78
C PHE A 7 16.14 -11.11 -5.46
N ASN A 8 17.11 -11.76 -4.84
CA ASN A 8 17.65 -11.27 -3.58
C ASN A 8 18.22 -9.86 -3.76
N GLY A 9 17.79 -8.94 -2.87
CA GLY A 9 18.21 -7.55 -2.96
C GLY A 9 17.35 -6.69 -3.88
N VAL A 10 16.35 -7.27 -4.54
CA VAL A 10 15.44 -6.51 -5.42
C VAL A 10 14.18 -6.13 -4.66
N LEU A 11 13.85 -4.85 -4.69
CA LEU A 11 12.61 -4.32 -4.12
C LEU A 11 11.67 -3.94 -5.25
N LEU A 12 10.47 -4.51 -5.23
CA LEU A 12 9.42 -4.16 -6.17
C LEU A 12 8.28 -3.49 -5.41
N VAL A 13 7.96 -2.26 -5.80
CA VAL A 13 6.83 -1.52 -5.25
C VAL A 13 5.84 -1.27 -6.37
N SER A 14 4.61 -1.70 -6.19
CA SER A 14 3.57 -1.58 -7.21
C SER A 14 2.44 -0.69 -6.73
N ASP A 15 1.86 0.06 -7.67
CA ASP A 15 0.54 0.65 -7.45
C ASP A 15 -0.47 -0.46 -7.22
N PHE A 16 -1.54 -0.16 -6.51
CA PHE A 16 -2.57 -1.15 -6.24
C PHE A 16 -3.77 -0.99 -7.18
N ASP A 17 -4.47 0.15 -7.09
CA ASP A 17 -5.66 0.38 -7.89
C ASP A 17 -5.30 0.58 -9.36
N ASP A 18 -6.07 -0.05 -10.26
CA ASP A 18 -5.91 0.03 -11.72
C ASP A 18 -4.58 -0.51 -12.24
N THR A 19 -3.80 -1.14 -11.37
CA THR A 19 -2.55 -1.78 -11.76
C THR A 19 -2.57 -3.23 -11.31
N LEU A 20 -2.35 -3.46 -10.03
CA LEU A 20 -2.40 -4.81 -9.47
C LEU A 20 -3.85 -5.25 -9.24
N TYR A 21 -4.68 -4.34 -8.74
CA TYR A 21 -6.09 -4.56 -8.46
C TYR A 21 -6.89 -4.02 -9.64
N GLY A 22 -7.42 -4.91 -10.47
CA GLY A 22 -8.01 -4.55 -11.75
C GLY A 22 -9.44 -4.02 -11.67
N GLU A 23 -9.98 -3.70 -12.85
CA GLU A 23 -11.33 -3.16 -12.96
C GLU A 23 -12.40 -4.11 -12.46
N ASP A 24 -12.14 -5.41 -12.51
CA ASP A 24 -13.06 -6.43 -12.01
C ASP A 24 -13.01 -6.59 -10.49
N MET A 25 -12.33 -5.68 -9.80
CA MET A 25 -12.21 -5.67 -8.35
C MET A 25 -11.49 -6.91 -7.82
N ARG A 26 -10.58 -7.46 -8.62
CA ARG A 26 -9.80 -8.65 -8.25
C ARG A 26 -8.36 -8.54 -8.71
N ILE A 27 -7.51 -9.28 -8.01
CA ILE A 27 -6.12 -9.47 -8.41
C ILE A 27 -6.07 -10.82 -9.14
N THR A 28 -5.47 -10.83 -10.33
CA THR A 28 -5.46 -12.06 -11.11
C THR A 28 -4.60 -13.12 -10.44
N ARG A 29 -4.98 -14.37 -10.66
CA ARG A 29 -4.23 -15.50 -10.13
C ARG A 29 -2.80 -15.50 -10.67
N GLU A 30 -2.64 -15.16 -11.95
CA GLU A 30 -1.33 -15.09 -12.57
C GLU A 30 -0.42 -14.09 -11.88
N ASN A 31 -0.96 -12.93 -11.51
CA ASN A 31 -0.19 -11.93 -10.79
C ASN A 31 0.20 -12.40 -9.40
N VAL A 32 -0.74 -13.04 -8.69
CA VAL A 32 -0.44 -13.56 -7.36
C VAL A 32 0.64 -14.62 -7.43
N GLU A 33 0.54 -15.53 -8.41
CA GLU A 33 1.53 -16.58 -8.59
C GLU A 33 2.92 -16.02 -8.93
N ALA A 34 2.96 -15.03 -9.82
CA ALA A 34 4.21 -14.40 -10.21
C ALA A 34 4.87 -13.70 -9.02
N LEU A 35 4.08 -12.97 -8.22
CA LEU A 35 4.59 -12.27 -7.06
C LEU A 35 5.03 -13.25 -5.96
N THR A 36 4.30 -14.35 -5.81
CA THR A 36 4.68 -15.39 -4.86
C THR A 36 6.03 -16.01 -5.24
N TYR A 37 6.22 -16.26 -6.54
CA TYR A 37 7.50 -16.74 -7.02
C TYR A 37 8.61 -15.72 -6.75
N PHE A 38 8.34 -14.45 -7.05
CA PHE A 38 9.31 -13.37 -6.83
C PHE A 38 9.77 -13.30 -5.38
N THR A 39 8.82 -13.32 -4.43
CA THR A 39 9.17 -13.23 -3.01
C THR A 39 9.83 -14.49 -2.50
N ARG A 40 9.40 -15.66 -3.01
CA ARG A 40 10.03 -16.92 -2.63
C ARG A 40 11.49 -16.99 -3.09
N GLU A 41 11.79 -16.34 -4.20
CA GLU A 41 13.17 -16.29 -4.73
C GLU A 41 13.96 -15.10 -4.18
N GLY A 42 13.57 -14.58 -3.04
CA GLY A 42 14.34 -13.57 -2.32
C GLY A 42 13.94 -12.12 -2.56
N GLY A 43 12.97 -11.89 -3.44
CA GLY A 43 12.51 -10.53 -3.71
C GLY A 43 11.72 -9.94 -2.56
N THR A 44 11.74 -8.62 -2.45
CA THR A 44 10.92 -7.89 -1.50
C THR A 44 9.83 -7.16 -2.26
N PHE A 45 8.58 -7.45 -1.92
CA PHE A 45 7.43 -6.89 -2.60
C PHE A 45 6.52 -6.14 -1.66
N THR A 46 6.12 -4.94 -2.06
CA THR A 46 5.09 -4.19 -1.34
C THR A 46 4.29 -3.34 -2.31
N VAL A 47 3.33 -2.61 -1.76
CA VAL A 47 2.38 -1.80 -2.50
C VAL A 47 2.44 -0.36 -2.00
N ALA A 48 2.28 0.58 -2.91
CA ALA A 48 2.08 1.99 -2.60
C ALA A 48 0.69 2.38 -3.09
N THR A 49 -0.15 2.89 -2.20
CA THR A 49 -1.55 3.18 -2.53
C THR A 49 -2.03 4.46 -1.87
N GLY A 50 -3.05 5.06 -2.49
CA GLY A 50 -3.76 6.18 -1.86
C GLY A 50 -4.74 5.76 -0.79
N ARG A 51 -5.00 4.45 -0.68
CA ARG A 51 -5.94 3.94 0.32
C ARG A 51 -5.39 4.10 1.72
N ALA A 52 -6.28 4.38 2.67
CA ALA A 52 -5.94 4.36 4.08
C ALA A 52 -5.92 2.92 4.58
N ARG A 53 -5.33 2.71 5.76
CA ARG A 53 -5.19 1.37 6.33
C ARG A 53 -6.50 0.56 6.35
N PRO A 54 -7.63 1.10 6.83
CA PRO A 54 -8.86 0.30 6.88
C PRO A 54 -9.35 -0.13 5.49
N ASN A 55 -9.10 0.69 4.47
CA ASN A 55 -9.57 0.40 3.12
C ASN A 55 -8.65 -0.56 2.38
N PHE A 56 -7.41 -0.68 2.81
CA PHE A 56 -6.47 -1.61 2.20
C PHE A 56 -6.40 -2.95 2.95
N ALA A 57 -6.64 -2.94 4.25
CA ALA A 57 -6.47 -4.12 5.10
C ALA A 57 -7.14 -5.38 4.55
N PRO A 58 -8.38 -5.33 3.99
CA PRO A 58 -8.99 -6.54 3.46
C PRO A 58 -8.22 -7.20 2.33
N HIS A 59 -7.38 -6.45 1.63
CA HIS A 59 -6.62 -6.96 0.49
C HIS A 59 -5.23 -7.48 0.87
N ALA A 60 -4.73 -7.07 2.04
CA ALA A 60 -3.34 -7.37 2.42
C ALA A 60 -3.05 -8.86 2.48
N SER A 61 -4.01 -9.68 2.92
CA SER A 61 -3.82 -11.12 3.05
C SER A 61 -3.88 -11.87 1.72
N HIS A 62 -4.33 -11.22 0.66
CA HIS A 62 -4.47 -11.82 -0.67
C HIS A 62 -3.27 -11.56 -1.58
N ILE A 63 -2.29 -10.83 -1.09
CA ILE A 63 -1.11 -10.43 -1.86
C ILE A 63 0.13 -10.84 -1.07
N PRO A 64 1.15 -11.39 -1.73
CA PRO A 64 2.36 -11.83 -1.03
C PRO A 64 3.29 -10.66 -0.68
N ILE A 65 2.77 -9.72 0.10
CA ILE A 65 3.53 -8.58 0.59
C ILE A 65 4.45 -9.05 1.72
N ASN A 66 5.73 -8.71 1.63
CA ASN A 66 6.69 -9.06 2.67
C ASN A 66 7.51 -7.86 3.15
N ALA A 67 6.92 -6.69 3.07
CA ALA A 67 7.51 -5.44 3.56
C ALA A 67 6.39 -4.50 3.98
N PRO A 68 6.70 -3.42 4.71
CA PRO A 68 5.66 -2.44 5.06
C PRO A 68 5.00 -1.83 3.83
N VAL A 69 3.70 -1.56 3.92
CA VAL A 69 2.91 -0.99 2.84
C VAL A 69 2.87 0.52 2.96
N ILE A 70 3.03 1.20 1.83
CA ILE A 70 2.94 2.65 1.75
C ILE A 70 1.48 3.01 1.52
N LEU A 71 0.88 3.67 2.51
CA LEU A 71 -0.54 4.02 2.50
C LEU A 71 -0.75 5.53 2.40
N SER A 72 -1.97 5.91 2.09
CA SER A 72 -2.41 7.30 2.09
C SER A 72 -1.45 8.21 1.31
N ASN A 73 -1.06 7.78 0.12
CA ASN A 73 -0.16 8.51 -0.78
C ASN A 73 1.18 8.88 -0.14
N GLY A 74 1.70 8.00 0.71
CA GLY A 74 3.01 8.18 1.31
C GLY A 74 3.00 8.81 2.68
N SER A 75 1.82 9.12 3.25
CA SER A 75 1.74 9.71 4.58
C SER A 75 1.73 8.68 5.69
N ALA A 76 1.66 7.38 5.35
CA ALA A 76 1.68 6.31 6.33
C ALA A 76 2.46 5.12 5.81
N LEU A 77 3.14 4.43 6.73
CA LEU A 77 3.87 3.21 6.44
C LEU A 77 3.47 2.19 7.50
N TYR A 78 2.80 1.12 7.08
CA TYR A 78 2.20 0.16 8.00
C TYR A 78 2.63 -1.26 7.65
N ASP A 79 3.05 -2.03 8.65
CA ASP A 79 3.44 -3.41 8.46
C ASP A 79 2.28 -4.32 8.84
N PHE A 80 1.64 -4.91 7.82
CA PHE A 80 0.51 -5.81 8.03
C PHE A 80 0.93 -7.16 8.60
N ARG A 81 2.22 -7.49 8.58
CA ARG A 81 2.72 -8.74 9.16
C ARG A 81 2.77 -8.64 10.67
N THR A 82 3.09 -7.47 11.20
CA THR A 82 3.24 -7.25 12.64
C THR A 82 2.11 -6.43 13.25
N GLY A 83 1.32 -5.76 12.41
CA GLY A 83 0.29 -4.85 12.88
C GLY A 83 0.83 -3.53 13.43
N GLU A 84 2.02 -3.13 12.99
CA GLU A 84 2.69 -1.95 13.51
C GLU A 84 2.66 -0.79 12.53
N MET A 85 2.24 0.38 13.01
CA MET A 85 2.35 1.63 12.25
C MET A 85 3.76 2.15 12.43
N ILE A 86 4.57 2.03 11.36
CA ILE A 86 5.97 2.40 11.41
C ILE A 86 6.15 3.91 11.31
N TYR A 87 5.34 4.53 10.47
CA TYR A 87 5.45 5.97 10.22
C TYR A 87 4.08 6.51 9.87
N GLU A 88 3.76 7.69 10.40
CA GLU A 88 2.51 8.35 10.08
C GLU A 88 2.69 9.86 10.20
N THR A 89 2.28 10.59 9.17
CA THR A 89 2.33 12.05 9.15
C THR A 89 0.92 12.60 9.21
N PHE A 90 0.72 13.58 10.07
CA PHE A 90 -0.57 14.23 10.24
C PHE A 90 -0.49 15.67 9.77
N LEU A 91 -1.59 16.16 9.23
CA LEU A 91 -1.72 17.57 8.96
C LEU A 91 -1.84 18.33 10.28
N PRO A 92 -1.27 19.53 10.38
CA PRO A 92 -1.49 20.36 11.57
C PRO A 92 -2.97 20.66 11.77
N ASP A 93 -3.39 20.82 13.02
CA ASP A 93 -4.79 21.14 13.34
C ASP A 93 -5.30 22.35 12.60
N ARG A 94 -4.43 23.35 12.43
CA ARG A 94 -4.76 24.56 11.69
C ARG A 94 -5.24 24.25 10.27
N VAL A 95 -4.63 23.29 9.63
CA VAL A 95 -5.01 22.93 8.26
C VAL A 95 -6.42 22.36 8.24
N ARG A 96 -6.79 21.58 9.24
CA ARG A 96 -8.16 21.07 9.35
C ARG A 96 -9.16 22.20 9.43
N GLU A 97 -8.90 23.20 10.25
CA GLU A 97 -9.79 24.35 10.39
C GLU A 97 -9.89 25.13 9.08
N ASP A 98 -8.76 25.35 8.41
CA ASP A 98 -8.73 26.04 7.13
C ASP A 98 -9.57 25.31 6.09
N LEU A 99 -9.45 23.98 6.01
CA LEU A 99 -10.22 23.18 5.07
C LEU A 99 -11.71 23.22 5.38
N GLN A 100 -12.09 23.22 6.66
CA GLN A 100 -13.48 23.32 7.04
C GLN A 100 -14.08 24.68 6.65
N GLN A 101 -13.31 25.75 6.80
CA GLN A 101 -13.74 27.08 6.37
C GLN A 101 -13.91 27.15 4.86
N MET A 102 -12.99 26.55 4.12
CA MET A 102 -13.10 26.47 2.66
C MET A 102 -14.35 25.71 2.23
N ALA A 103 -14.64 24.60 2.87
CA ALA A 103 -15.81 23.79 2.55
C ALA A 103 -17.11 24.55 2.81
N ARG A 104 -17.13 25.38 3.85
CA ARG A 104 -18.30 26.21 4.15
C ARG A 104 -18.47 27.36 3.15
N ALA A 105 -17.33 27.93 2.71
CA ALA A 105 -17.36 29.03 1.74
C ALA A 105 -17.69 28.54 0.32
N ILE A 106 -17.36 27.30 0.01
CA ILE A 106 -17.58 26.70 -1.31
C ILE A 106 -18.33 25.37 -1.14
N PRO A 107 -19.67 25.42 -1.00
CA PRO A 107 -20.45 24.22 -0.67
C PRO A 107 -20.35 23.09 -1.68
N THR A 108 -19.91 23.37 -2.91
CA THR A 108 -19.77 22.34 -3.94
C THR A 108 -18.53 21.49 -3.81
N ILE A 109 -17.63 21.82 -2.90
CA ILE A 109 -16.43 21.04 -2.67
C ILE A 109 -16.73 19.71 -1.98
N GLY A 110 -17.70 19.63 -1.20
CA GLY A 110 -18.23 18.42 -0.55
C GLY A 110 -17.26 17.31 -0.24
#